data_03500b4dda6439ee503e6c15420ff6d4
#
_entry.id   03500b4dda6439ee503e6c15420ff6d4
#
_cell.length_a   1.000
_cell.length_b   1.000
_cell.length_c   1.000
_cell.angle_alpha   90.00
_cell.angle_beta   90.00
_cell.angle_gamma   90.00
#
_symmetry.space_group_name_H-M   'P 1'
#
loop_
_entity.id
_entity.type
_entity.pdbx_description
1 polymer ?
#
loop_
_entity_poly.entity_id
_entity_poly.type
_entity_poly.pdbx_seq_one_letter_code
_entity_poly.pdbx_strand_id
1 'polypeptide(L)'
;MNEEATSVDHAARWDEMYSERDQHWSGEPNGALVAEVADLEAGTALDVGCGEGADAIWLASRGWQVTGLDVSAVAIGRAEQAARATGASIDWIVGDLVDSVPSGQKFDLVALSYPALPAASASESVGALLEATAPGGTLLVVGHDVEGSDHFRKHAAERGFDPDDFVQPPDIAARLDNGWTIEVNETRPRITPPGFDGPDIDDVVLRVRRGASPG
;
A
#
# COMPACT_ATOMS: atom_id res chain seq x y z
N MET A 1 22.09 -8.13 -14.77
CA MET A 1 21.46 -9.45 -14.94
C MET A 1 20.85 -10.02 -13.65
N ASN A 2 20.85 -9.28 -12.51
CA ASN A 2 20.26 -9.76 -11.24
C ASN A 2 18.94 -9.09 -10.87
N GLU A 3 18.61 -7.90 -11.40
CA GLU A 3 17.41 -7.14 -11.00
C GLU A 3 16.12 -7.66 -11.65
N GLU A 4 16.14 -7.97 -12.95
CA GLU A 4 14.99 -8.59 -13.63
C GLU A 4 14.62 -9.95 -13.03
N ALA A 5 15.60 -10.75 -12.59
CA ALA A 5 15.35 -12.06 -11.98
C ALA A 5 14.68 -11.95 -10.59
N THR A 6 14.97 -10.90 -9.81
CA THR A 6 14.38 -10.67 -8.48
C THR A 6 12.94 -10.15 -8.57
N SER A 7 12.62 -9.31 -9.54
CA SER A 7 11.26 -8.78 -9.75
C SER A 7 10.30 -9.88 -10.25
N VAL A 8 10.74 -10.71 -11.20
CA VAL A 8 9.94 -11.84 -11.70
C VAL A 8 9.67 -12.88 -10.60
N ASP A 9 10.66 -13.13 -9.73
CA ASP A 9 10.52 -14.08 -8.61
C ASP A 9 9.54 -13.52 -7.55
N HIS A 10 9.55 -12.20 -7.31
CA HIS A 10 8.63 -11.53 -6.40
C HIS A 10 7.18 -11.61 -6.88
N ALA A 11 6.90 -11.26 -8.13
CA ALA A 11 5.56 -11.34 -8.72
C ALA A 11 5.03 -12.78 -8.71
N ALA A 12 5.85 -13.77 -9.10
CA ALA A 12 5.47 -15.18 -9.11
C ALA A 12 5.10 -15.69 -7.72
N ARG A 13 5.83 -15.26 -6.67
CA ARG A 13 5.53 -15.62 -5.27
C ARG A 13 4.15 -15.09 -4.82
N TRP A 14 3.81 -13.85 -5.20
CA TRP A 14 2.50 -13.29 -4.89
C TRP A 14 1.38 -13.95 -5.69
N ASP A 15 1.60 -14.23 -6.97
CA ASP A 15 0.63 -14.98 -7.79
C ASP A 15 0.35 -16.37 -7.21
N GLU A 16 1.40 -17.08 -6.75
CA GLU A 16 1.24 -18.38 -6.07
C GLU A 16 0.39 -18.23 -4.80
N MET A 17 0.74 -17.28 -3.92
CA MET A 17 0.00 -17.01 -2.68
C MET A 17 -1.48 -16.70 -2.97
N TYR A 18 -1.75 -15.81 -3.90
CA TYR A 18 -3.15 -15.48 -4.24
C TYR A 18 -3.87 -16.68 -4.86
N SER A 19 -3.20 -17.57 -5.57
CA SER A 19 -3.81 -18.75 -6.19
C SER A 19 -4.21 -19.84 -5.20
N GLU A 20 -3.70 -19.83 -3.96
CA GLU A 20 -4.00 -20.86 -2.93
C GLU A 20 -5.45 -20.84 -2.45
N ARG A 21 -6.15 -19.70 -2.54
CA ARG A 21 -7.53 -19.50 -2.05
C ARG A 21 -8.29 -18.60 -2.99
N ASP A 22 -9.61 -18.72 -2.99
CA ASP A 22 -10.49 -17.87 -3.81
C ASP A 22 -10.51 -16.40 -3.33
N GLN A 23 -10.26 -16.16 -2.04
CA GLN A 23 -10.14 -14.85 -1.41
C GLN A 23 -9.12 -14.92 -0.26
N HIS A 24 -8.17 -13.99 -0.25
CA HIS A 24 -7.14 -13.90 0.79
C HIS A 24 -7.48 -12.91 1.89
N TRP A 25 -8.08 -11.80 1.52
CA TRP A 25 -8.38 -10.70 2.43
C TRP A 25 -9.87 -10.57 2.72
N SER A 26 -10.23 -9.76 3.71
CA SER A 26 -11.62 -9.58 4.15
C SER A 26 -12.55 -9.00 3.09
N GLY A 27 -12.01 -8.30 2.09
CA GLY A 27 -12.77 -7.48 1.14
C GLY A 27 -13.22 -6.14 1.71
N GLU A 28 -12.94 -5.86 2.99
CA GLU A 28 -13.18 -4.57 3.62
C GLU A 28 -11.94 -3.68 3.52
N PRO A 29 -12.11 -2.35 3.39
CA PRO A 29 -10.99 -1.42 3.33
C PRO A 29 -10.21 -1.40 4.64
N ASN A 30 -8.93 -1.02 4.56
CA ASN A 30 -8.09 -0.83 5.73
C ASN A 30 -8.67 0.27 6.64
N GLY A 31 -8.88 -0.06 7.91
CA GLY A 31 -9.51 0.86 8.85
C GLY A 31 -8.69 2.12 9.14
N ALA A 32 -7.34 2.01 9.11
CA ALA A 32 -6.47 3.17 9.24
C ALA A 32 -6.55 4.07 7.99
N LEU A 33 -6.56 3.50 6.79
CA LEU A 33 -6.79 4.27 5.56
C LEU A 33 -8.12 5.01 5.61
N VAL A 34 -9.20 4.33 5.99
CA VAL A 34 -10.53 4.96 6.13
C VAL A 34 -10.49 6.17 7.07
N ALA A 35 -9.83 6.03 8.23
CA ALA A 35 -9.73 7.09 9.22
C ALA A 35 -8.89 8.28 8.72
N GLU A 36 -7.74 8.00 8.09
CA GLU A 36 -6.78 9.03 7.67
C GLU A 36 -7.19 9.79 6.41
N VAL A 37 -8.05 9.20 5.57
CA VAL A 37 -8.49 9.81 4.31
C VAL A 37 -9.83 10.54 4.47
N ALA A 38 -10.53 10.36 5.60
CA ALA A 38 -11.88 10.89 5.81
C ALA A 38 -12.02 12.40 5.59
N ASP A 39 -10.99 13.17 5.92
CA ASP A 39 -10.97 14.63 5.86
C ASP A 39 -10.30 15.18 4.58
N LEU A 40 -9.83 14.31 3.68
CA LEU A 40 -9.18 14.72 2.45
C LEU A 40 -10.21 14.99 1.35
N GLU A 41 -9.99 16.04 0.56
CA GLU A 41 -10.75 16.26 -0.68
C GLU A 41 -10.39 15.19 -1.71
N ALA A 42 -11.40 14.58 -2.31
CA ALA A 42 -11.19 13.58 -3.35
C ALA A 42 -10.54 14.19 -4.59
N GLY A 43 -9.50 13.56 -5.06
CA GLY A 43 -8.71 13.89 -6.24
C GLY A 43 -8.27 12.61 -6.94
N THR A 44 -7.00 12.56 -7.36
CA THR A 44 -6.37 11.37 -7.92
C THR A 44 -5.69 10.55 -6.82
N ALA A 45 -5.86 9.21 -6.85
CA ALA A 45 -5.24 8.31 -5.87
C ALA A 45 -4.49 7.17 -6.54
N LEU A 46 -3.33 6.81 -5.98
CA LEU A 46 -2.58 5.60 -6.30
C LEU A 46 -2.61 4.68 -5.06
N ASP A 47 -3.15 3.47 -5.24
CA ASP A 47 -3.13 2.41 -4.24
C ASP A 47 -2.03 1.40 -4.62
N VAL A 48 -0.93 1.39 -3.87
CA VAL A 48 0.28 0.61 -4.15
C VAL A 48 0.26 -0.69 -3.36
N GLY A 49 0.36 -1.83 -4.06
CA GLY A 49 0.13 -3.15 -3.47
C GLY A 49 -1.35 -3.34 -3.15
N CYS A 50 -2.22 -2.96 -4.08
CA CYS A 50 -3.67 -2.90 -3.86
C CYS A 50 -4.33 -4.28 -3.63
N GLY A 51 -3.63 -5.38 -3.87
CA GLY A 51 -4.12 -6.74 -3.69
C GLY A 51 -5.44 -6.99 -4.39
N GLU A 52 -6.44 -7.48 -3.66
CA GLU A 52 -7.80 -7.76 -4.16
C GLU A 52 -8.68 -6.49 -4.27
N GLY A 53 -8.10 -5.28 -4.06
CA GLY A 53 -8.67 -3.98 -4.44
C GLY A 53 -9.63 -3.35 -3.42
N ALA A 54 -9.69 -3.82 -2.19
CA ALA A 54 -10.65 -3.31 -1.20
C ALA A 54 -10.47 -1.80 -0.92
N ASP A 55 -9.24 -1.34 -0.72
CA ASP A 55 -8.90 0.07 -0.49
C ASP A 55 -9.22 0.92 -1.72
N ALA A 56 -8.79 0.48 -2.90
CA ALA A 56 -9.05 1.14 -4.18
C ALA A 56 -10.55 1.30 -4.46
N ILE A 57 -11.36 0.24 -4.24
CA ILE A 57 -12.82 0.27 -4.43
C ILE A 57 -13.48 1.24 -3.44
N TRP A 58 -13.03 1.24 -2.17
CA TRP A 58 -13.54 2.16 -1.17
C TRP A 58 -13.22 3.61 -1.54
N LEU A 59 -11.97 3.91 -1.94
CA LEU A 59 -11.57 5.25 -2.41
C LEU A 59 -12.42 5.71 -3.59
N ALA A 60 -12.63 4.85 -4.59
CA ALA A 60 -13.48 5.16 -5.73
C ALA A 60 -14.93 5.47 -5.31
N SER A 61 -15.48 4.73 -4.32
CA SER A 61 -16.80 5.00 -3.76
C SER A 61 -16.92 6.36 -3.06
N ARG A 62 -15.79 6.95 -2.67
CA ARG A 62 -15.67 8.28 -2.07
C ARG A 62 -15.37 9.38 -3.07
N GLY A 63 -15.35 9.06 -4.36
CA GLY A 63 -15.18 10.03 -5.45
C GLY A 63 -13.74 10.22 -5.92
N TRP A 64 -12.78 9.44 -5.41
CA TRP A 64 -11.40 9.45 -5.88
C TRP A 64 -11.30 8.84 -7.28
N GLN A 65 -10.43 9.41 -8.13
CA GLN A 65 -10.00 8.80 -9.38
C GLN A 65 -8.80 7.88 -9.05
N VAL A 66 -9.06 6.57 -9.02
CA VAL A 66 -8.11 5.62 -8.45
C VAL A 66 -7.36 4.86 -9.53
N THR A 67 -6.06 4.73 -9.33
CA THR A 67 -5.19 3.74 -9.97
C THR A 67 -4.78 2.72 -8.92
N GLY A 68 -5.10 1.45 -9.15
CA GLY A 68 -4.65 0.32 -8.32
C GLY A 68 -3.46 -0.38 -8.97
N LEU A 69 -2.38 -0.56 -8.23
CA LEU A 69 -1.15 -1.19 -8.68
C LEU A 69 -0.82 -2.40 -7.80
N ASP A 70 -0.59 -3.55 -8.42
CA ASP A 70 -0.06 -4.74 -7.73
C ASP A 70 0.84 -5.54 -8.66
N VAL A 71 1.85 -6.21 -8.12
CA VAL A 71 2.74 -7.08 -8.90
C VAL A 71 2.05 -8.38 -9.33
N SER A 72 1.00 -8.80 -8.62
CA SER A 72 0.26 -10.03 -8.89
C SER A 72 -0.85 -9.80 -9.91
N ALA A 73 -0.76 -10.49 -11.03
CA ALA A 73 -1.83 -10.53 -12.03
C ALA A 73 -3.10 -11.24 -11.49
N VAL A 74 -2.92 -12.21 -10.60
CA VAL A 74 -4.03 -12.91 -9.93
C VAL A 74 -4.81 -11.96 -9.02
N ALA A 75 -4.10 -11.16 -8.22
CA ALA A 75 -4.71 -10.15 -7.35
C ALA A 75 -5.50 -9.12 -8.17
N ILE A 76 -4.90 -8.54 -9.19
CA ILE A 76 -5.54 -7.56 -10.08
C ILE A 76 -6.79 -8.15 -10.76
N GLY A 77 -6.72 -9.39 -11.24
CA GLY A 77 -7.89 -10.05 -11.84
C GLY A 77 -9.09 -10.15 -10.87
N ARG A 78 -8.82 -10.35 -9.57
CA ARG A 78 -9.85 -10.36 -8.52
C ARG A 78 -10.35 -8.96 -8.18
N ALA A 79 -9.43 -8.01 -8.07
CA ALA A 79 -9.76 -6.60 -7.86
C ALA A 79 -10.69 -6.06 -8.94
N GLU A 80 -10.40 -6.35 -10.21
CA GLU A 80 -11.28 -6.01 -11.33
C GLU A 80 -12.67 -6.66 -11.21
N GLN A 81 -12.73 -7.92 -10.79
CA GLN A 81 -14.02 -8.61 -10.60
C GLN A 81 -14.82 -7.97 -9.47
N ALA A 82 -14.17 -7.65 -8.34
CA ALA A 82 -14.80 -6.98 -7.20
C ALA A 82 -15.29 -5.58 -7.58
N ALA A 83 -14.48 -4.79 -8.30
CA ALA A 83 -14.86 -3.47 -8.78
C ALA A 83 -16.06 -3.51 -9.73
N ARG A 84 -16.12 -4.48 -10.65
CA ARG A 84 -17.28 -4.68 -11.53
C ARG A 84 -18.57 -4.96 -10.75
N ALA A 85 -18.48 -5.71 -9.65
CA ALA A 85 -19.63 -6.03 -8.81
C ALA A 85 -20.21 -4.79 -8.08
N THR A 86 -19.36 -3.80 -7.77
CA THR A 86 -19.77 -2.54 -7.13
C THR A 86 -20.05 -1.40 -8.12
N GLY A 87 -19.69 -1.58 -9.40
CA GLY A 87 -19.77 -0.54 -10.42
C GLY A 87 -18.65 0.53 -10.30
N ALA A 88 -17.61 0.27 -9.53
CA ALA A 88 -16.46 1.17 -9.41
C ALA A 88 -15.64 1.18 -10.70
N SER A 89 -15.17 2.39 -11.11
CA SER A 89 -14.26 2.59 -12.23
C SER A 89 -12.87 2.90 -11.68
N ILE A 90 -11.93 2.00 -11.92
CA ILE A 90 -10.56 2.07 -11.40
C ILE A 90 -9.62 1.65 -12.52
N ASP A 91 -8.50 2.35 -12.65
CA ASP A 91 -7.43 1.98 -13.56
C ASP A 91 -6.52 0.96 -12.86
N TRP A 92 -6.40 -0.24 -13.43
CA TRP A 92 -5.61 -1.32 -12.84
C TRP A 92 -4.30 -1.52 -13.59
N ILE A 93 -3.21 -1.66 -12.84
CA ILE A 93 -1.86 -1.89 -13.36
C ILE A 93 -1.28 -3.16 -12.72
N VAL A 94 -0.86 -4.11 -13.53
CA VAL A 94 -0.03 -5.25 -13.09
C VAL A 94 1.43 -4.86 -13.26
N GLY A 95 2.18 -4.78 -12.18
CA GLY A 95 3.60 -4.45 -12.21
C GLY A 95 4.10 -3.87 -10.90
N ASP A 96 5.38 -3.52 -10.86
CA ASP A 96 5.96 -2.82 -9.73
C ASP A 96 5.87 -1.30 -9.88
N LEU A 97 6.06 -0.60 -8.75
CA LEU A 97 5.91 0.85 -8.69
C LEU A 97 6.93 1.59 -9.56
N VAL A 98 8.16 1.10 -9.62
CA VAL A 98 9.27 1.82 -10.28
C VAL A 98 9.11 1.80 -11.80
N ASP A 99 8.74 0.65 -12.35
CA ASP A 99 8.67 0.44 -13.79
C ASP A 99 7.30 0.74 -14.39
N SER A 100 6.22 0.63 -13.58
CA SER A 100 4.85 0.63 -14.11
C SER A 100 4.13 1.96 -13.98
N VAL A 101 4.54 2.81 -13.03
CA VAL A 101 3.99 4.18 -12.92
C VAL A 101 4.79 5.11 -13.83
N PRO A 102 4.15 5.76 -14.83
CA PRO A 102 4.85 6.65 -15.73
C PRO A 102 5.57 7.78 -15.00
N SER A 103 6.85 8.01 -15.34
CA SER A 103 7.63 9.10 -14.76
C SER A 103 6.91 10.44 -14.94
N GLY A 104 6.81 11.20 -13.85
CA GLY A 104 6.11 12.49 -13.82
C GLY A 104 4.60 12.41 -13.56
N GLN A 105 3.99 11.22 -13.54
CA GLN A 105 2.62 11.08 -13.07
C GLN A 105 2.55 11.37 -11.57
N LYS A 106 1.55 12.15 -11.16
CA LYS A 106 1.37 12.62 -9.78
C LYS A 106 -0.04 12.32 -9.30
N PHE A 107 -0.14 12.01 -8.01
CA PHE A 107 -1.39 11.71 -7.34
C PHE A 107 -1.57 12.58 -6.10
N ASP A 108 -2.78 13.00 -5.83
CA ASP A 108 -3.13 13.77 -4.64
C ASP A 108 -3.06 12.91 -3.37
N LEU A 109 -3.28 11.59 -3.53
CA LEU A 109 -3.08 10.58 -2.49
C LEU A 109 -2.25 9.42 -3.07
N VAL A 110 -1.18 9.05 -2.37
CA VAL A 110 -0.49 7.77 -2.57
C VAL A 110 -0.69 6.96 -1.29
N ALA A 111 -1.33 5.81 -1.40
CA ALA A 111 -1.66 4.96 -0.25
C ALA A 111 -0.99 3.58 -0.38
N LEU A 112 -0.53 3.06 0.76
CA LEU A 112 0.03 1.73 0.89
C LEU A 112 -0.48 1.13 2.21
N SER A 113 -1.19 0.00 2.12
CA SER A 113 -1.62 -0.77 3.30
C SER A 113 -0.86 -2.09 3.34
N TYR A 114 -0.02 -2.24 4.36
CA TYR A 114 0.87 -3.41 4.57
C TYR A 114 1.76 -3.70 3.36
N PRO A 115 2.60 -2.73 2.96
CA PRO A 115 3.37 -2.80 1.74
C PRO A 115 4.33 -4.00 1.73
N ALA A 116 4.40 -4.66 0.58
CA ALA A 116 5.37 -5.71 0.32
C ALA A 116 6.48 -5.23 -0.64
N LEU A 117 6.91 -3.99 -0.48
CA LEU A 117 8.02 -3.43 -1.25
C LEU A 117 9.33 -4.01 -0.75
N PRO A 118 10.16 -4.65 -1.60
CA PRO A 118 11.39 -5.28 -1.16
C PRO A 118 12.36 -4.29 -0.53
N ALA A 119 12.92 -4.62 0.65
CA ALA A 119 13.92 -3.81 1.34
C ALA A 119 15.21 -3.65 0.50
N ALA A 120 15.53 -4.65 -0.34
CA ALA A 120 16.69 -4.61 -1.22
C ALA A 120 16.63 -3.45 -2.26
N SER A 121 15.43 -3.05 -2.69
CA SER A 121 15.19 -1.90 -3.59
C SER A 121 14.56 -0.70 -2.89
N ALA A 122 14.66 -0.60 -1.55
CA ALA A 122 14.01 0.43 -0.75
C ALA A 122 14.31 1.86 -1.21
N SER A 123 15.54 2.14 -1.68
CA SER A 123 15.91 3.49 -2.14
C SER A 123 15.12 3.90 -3.37
N GLU A 124 14.94 2.99 -4.32
CA GLU A 124 14.24 3.23 -5.59
C GLU A 124 12.73 3.28 -5.35
N SER A 125 12.20 2.29 -4.62
CA SER A 125 10.77 2.20 -4.33
C SER A 125 10.28 3.40 -3.50
N VAL A 126 11.01 3.78 -2.43
CA VAL A 126 10.65 4.97 -1.64
C VAL A 126 10.79 6.24 -2.47
N GLY A 127 11.87 6.36 -3.29
CA GLY A 127 12.02 7.48 -4.22
C GLY A 127 10.83 7.62 -5.16
N ALA A 128 10.35 6.51 -5.73
CA ALA A 128 9.19 6.49 -6.63
C ALA A 128 7.88 6.88 -5.90
N LEU A 129 7.65 6.42 -4.65
CA LEU A 129 6.52 6.85 -3.83
C LEU A 129 6.50 8.37 -3.60
N LEU A 130 7.66 8.90 -3.17
CA LEU A 130 7.80 10.33 -2.92
C LEU A 130 7.64 11.13 -4.21
N GLU A 131 8.16 10.61 -5.31
CA GLU A 131 7.97 11.25 -6.62
C GLU A 131 6.52 11.20 -7.08
N ALA A 132 5.83 10.08 -6.98
CA ALA A 132 4.43 9.92 -7.39
C ALA A 132 3.45 10.81 -6.61
N THR A 133 3.79 11.25 -5.40
CA THR A 133 2.95 12.16 -4.61
C THR A 133 3.01 13.57 -5.18
N ALA A 134 1.86 14.17 -5.47
CA ALA A 134 1.76 15.54 -5.99
C ALA A 134 2.25 16.60 -4.98
N PRO A 135 2.72 17.77 -5.42
CA PRO A 135 2.89 18.90 -4.52
C PRO A 135 1.57 19.25 -3.81
N GLY A 136 1.59 19.33 -2.48
CA GLY A 136 0.38 19.45 -1.65
C GLY A 136 -0.37 18.14 -1.42
N GLY A 137 0.04 17.05 -2.06
CA GLY A 137 -0.55 15.72 -1.90
C GLY A 137 -0.10 15.01 -0.62
N THR A 138 -0.74 13.90 -0.35
CA THR A 138 -0.57 13.07 0.85
C THR A 138 0.02 11.71 0.48
N LEU A 139 1.04 11.26 1.21
CA LEU A 139 1.48 9.87 1.24
C LEU A 139 1.02 9.25 2.56
N LEU A 140 0.26 8.18 2.47
CA LEU A 140 -0.23 7.39 3.61
C LEU A 140 0.35 5.98 3.55
N VAL A 141 1.00 5.58 4.62
CA VAL A 141 1.56 4.23 4.76
C VAL A 141 1.06 3.62 6.06
N VAL A 142 0.48 2.44 5.95
CA VAL A 142 0.05 1.63 7.10
C VAL A 142 0.85 0.33 7.09
N GLY A 143 1.55 0.05 8.16
CA GLY A 143 2.32 -1.19 8.35
C GLY A 143 1.92 -1.87 9.65
N HIS A 144 2.40 -3.12 9.84
CA HIS A 144 2.29 -3.80 11.13
C HIS A 144 3.32 -3.25 12.12
N ASP A 145 3.00 -3.23 13.41
CA ASP A 145 4.02 -3.02 14.45
C ASP A 145 4.91 -4.26 14.59
N VAL A 146 5.90 -4.32 13.72
CA VAL A 146 6.86 -5.44 13.65
C VAL A 146 7.80 -5.45 14.84
N GLU A 147 8.19 -4.27 15.36
CA GLU A 147 9.13 -4.15 16.47
C GLU A 147 8.48 -4.41 17.82
N GLY A 148 7.22 -4.01 18.00
CA GLY A 148 6.46 -4.21 19.22
C GLY A 148 5.85 -5.59 19.40
N SER A 149 5.89 -6.46 18.36
CA SER A 149 5.18 -7.74 18.38
C SER A 149 6.04 -8.95 18.02
N ASP A 150 6.65 -9.57 19.03
CA ASP A 150 7.30 -10.88 18.88
C ASP A 150 6.33 -11.95 18.32
N HIS A 151 5.04 -11.82 18.64
CA HIS A 151 4.02 -12.73 18.14
C HIS A 151 3.85 -12.60 16.62
N PHE A 152 3.85 -11.38 16.10
CA PHE A 152 3.78 -11.15 14.65
C PHE A 152 4.98 -11.74 13.93
N ARG A 153 6.21 -11.45 14.41
CA ARG A 153 7.45 -12.00 13.81
C ARG A 153 7.43 -13.52 13.76
N LYS A 154 7.00 -14.16 14.86
CA LYS A 154 6.88 -15.62 14.89
C LYS A 154 5.86 -16.15 13.88
N HIS A 155 4.68 -15.53 13.82
CA HIS A 155 3.62 -15.93 12.89
C HIS A 155 4.02 -15.71 11.42
N ALA A 156 4.70 -14.62 11.13
CA ALA A 156 5.26 -14.33 9.80
C ALA A 156 6.30 -15.40 9.39
N ALA A 157 7.22 -15.73 10.30
CA ALA A 157 8.25 -16.75 10.07
C ALA A 157 7.65 -18.16 9.83
N GLU A 158 6.58 -18.53 10.56
CA GLU A 158 5.85 -19.80 10.34
C GLU A 158 5.23 -19.88 8.93
N ARG A 159 4.96 -18.72 8.29
CA ARG A 159 4.46 -18.59 6.92
C ARG A 159 5.55 -18.37 5.88
N GLY A 160 6.82 -18.44 6.29
CA GLY A 160 7.97 -18.21 5.42
C GLY A 160 8.15 -16.73 5.02
N PHE A 161 7.70 -15.81 5.86
CA PHE A 161 7.77 -14.38 5.65
C PHE A 161 8.72 -13.74 6.68
N ASP A 162 9.69 -12.96 6.22
CA ASP A 162 10.51 -12.12 7.11
C ASP A 162 10.08 -10.66 6.91
N PRO A 163 9.52 -10.00 7.94
CA PRO A 163 9.13 -8.61 7.82
C PRO A 163 10.29 -7.67 7.46
N ASP A 164 11.52 -8.03 7.82
CA ASP A 164 12.72 -7.23 7.54
C ASP A 164 13.12 -7.28 6.05
N ASP A 165 12.52 -8.18 5.25
CA ASP A 165 12.68 -8.21 3.80
C ASP A 165 11.88 -7.09 3.09
N PHE A 166 11.05 -6.34 3.82
CA PHE A 166 10.15 -5.34 3.26
C PHE A 166 10.32 -3.96 3.90
N VAL A 167 10.08 -2.93 3.08
CA VAL A 167 10.08 -1.53 3.52
C VAL A 167 8.98 -1.31 4.56
N GLN A 168 9.34 -0.73 5.70
CA GLN A 168 8.42 -0.40 6.78
C GLN A 168 8.14 1.12 6.84
N PRO A 169 7.03 1.57 7.47
CA PRO A 169 6.74 3.00 7.61
C PRO A 169 7.91 3.85 8.19
N PRO A 170 8.68 3.38 9.21
CA PRO A 170 9.86 4.10 9.69
C PRO A 170 10.95 4.29 8.63
N ASP A 171 11.13 3.34 7.70
CA ASP A 171 12.12 3.45 6.63
C ASP A 171 11.78 4.57 5.66
N ILE A 172 10.49 4.78 5.40
CA ILE A 172 9.99 5.87 4.57
C ILE A 172 10.16 7.19 5.32
N ALA A 173 9.76 7.25 6.60
CA ALA A 173 9.90 8.44 7.43
C ALA A 173 11.35 8.93 7.50
N ALA A 174 12.32 8.01 7.60
CA ALA A 174 13.75 8.33 7.65
C ALA A 174 14.32 8.92 6.35
N ARG A 175 13.59 8.80 5.23
CA ARG A 175 14.01 9.32 3.91
C ARG A 175 13.33 10.64 3.52
N LEU A 176 12.47 11.17 4.37
CA LEU A 176 11.81 12.45 4.13
C LEU A 176 12.81 13.61 4.30
N ASP A 177 12.72 14.57 3.41
CA ASP A 177 13.47 15.82 3.50
C ASP A 177 12.59 16.99 4.01
N ASN A 178 13.13 18.20 4.00
CA ASN A 178 12.41 19.41 4.44
C ASN A 178 11.21 19.79 3.55
N GLY A 179 11.01 19.12 2.42
CA GLY A 179 9.86 19.30 1.54
C GLY A 179 8.59 18.58 2.05
N TRP A 180 8.68 17.84 3.15
CA TRP A 180 7.60 17.05 3.71
C TRP A 180 7.24 17.47 5.12
N THR A 181 5.95 17.37 5.43
CA THR A 181 5.43 17.56 6.80
C THR A 181 4.84 16.24 7.28
N ILE A 182 5.33 15.72 8.38
CA ILE A 182 4.74 14.55 9.06
C ILE A 182 3.50 15.04 9.80
N GLU A 183 2.32 14.55 9.40
CA GLU A 183 1.05 14.85 10.04
C GLU A 183 0.68 13.78 11.07
N VAL A 184 0.96 12.50 10.77
CA VAL A 184 0.77 11.35 11.67
C VAL A 184 2.01 10.46 11.57
N ASN A 185 2.53 10.02 12.71
CA ASN A 185 3.56 8.98 12.82
C ASN A 185 3.40 8.33 14.20
N GLU A 186 2.58 7.29 14.26
CA GLU A 186 2.22 6.65 15.52
C GLU A 186 1.95 5.16 15.36
N THR A 187 2.15 4.41 16.45
CA THR A 187 1.64 3.05 16.60
C THR A 187 0.31 3.11 17.34
N ARG A 188 -0.70 2.43 16.83
CA ARG A 188 -2.04 2.40 17.41
C ARG A 188 -2.75 1.07 17.18
N PRO A 189 -3.75 0.71 18.02
CA PRO A 189 -4.55 -0.48 17.80
C PRO A 189 -5.15 -0.52 16.40
N ARG A 190 -5.03 -1.69 15.74
CA ARG A 190 -5.61 -1.90 14.42
C ARG A 190 -7.13 -1.74 14.46
N ILE A 191 -7.65 -1.00 13.50
CA ILE A 191 -9.10 -0.92 13.26
C ILE A 191 -9.49 -2.09 12.37
N THR A 192 -10.13 -3.10 12.95
CA THR A 192 -10.53 -4.33 12.25
C THR A 192 -12.01 -4.33 11.93
N PRO A 193 -12.43 -4.98 10.81
CA PRO A 193 -13.84 -5.14 10.51
C PRO A 193 -14.54 -6.04 11.55
N PRO A 194 -15.87 -5.91 11.74
CA PRO A 194 -16.62 -6.76 12.64
C PRO A 194 -16.45 -8.25 12.30
N GLY A 195 -16.15 -9.06 13.32
CA GLY A 195 -15.95 -10.51 13.16
C GLY A 195 -14.56 -10.93 12.69
N PHE A 196 -13.62 -9.99 12.62
CA PHE A 196 -12.22 -10.32 12.37
C PHE A 196 -11.68 -11.16 13.56
N ASP A 197 -11.13 -12.34 13.26
CA ASP A 197 -10.55 -13.28 14.24
C ASP A 197 -9.02 -13.45 14.07
N GLY A 198 -8.40 -12.56 13.31
CA GLY A 198 -6.96 -12.52 13.11
C GLY A 198 -6.22 -12.04 14.38
N PRO A 199 -4.88 -12.06 14.35
CA PRO A 199 -4.08 -11.66 15.50
C PRO A 199 -4.32 -10.18 15.87
N ASP A 200 -4.33 -9.90 17.16
CA ASP A 200 -4.35 -8.55 17.73
C ASP A 200 -2.94 -7.95 17.57
N ILE A 201 -2.79 -7.13 16.54
CA ILE A 201 -1.51 -6.51 16.17
C ILE A 201 -1.79 -5.04 15.92
N ASP A 202 -0.97 -4.18 16.53
CA ASP A 202 -1.04 -2.75 16.29
C ASP A 202 -0.58 -2.39 14.88
N ASP A 203 -1.09 -1.27 14.37
CA ASP A 203 -0.66 -0.67 13.11
C ASP A 203 0.30 0.49 13.39
N VAL A 204 1.37 0.57 12.59
CA VAL A 204 2.19 1.78 12.46
C VAL A 204 1.63 2.60 11.31
N VAL A 205 1.20 3.81 11.60
CA VAL A 205 0.60 4.73 10.63
C VAL A 205 1.50 5.92 10.40
N LEU A 206 1.89 6.13 9.16
CA LEU A 206 2.64 7.28 8.70
C LEU A 206 1.80 8.05 7.67
N ARG A 207 1.36 9.27 8.01
CA ARG A 207 0.76 10.21 7.05
C ARG A 207 1.64 11.43 6.93
N VAL A 208 2.05 11.71 5.71
CA VAL A 208 2.91 12.85 5.40
C VAL A 208 2.35 13.65 4.24
N ARG A 209 2.49 14.96 4.31
CA ARG A 209 2.07 15.90 3.27
C ARG A 209 3.27 16.47 2.55
N ARG A 210 3.25 16.42 1.23
CA ARG A 210 4.26 17.08 0.40
C ARG A 210 4.01 18.60 0.38
N GLY A 211 5.07 19.40 0.55
CA GLY A 211 4.97 20.85 0.42
C GLY A 211 4.41 21.25 -0.94
N ALA A 212 3.61 22.33 -0.99
CA ALA A 212 3.15 22.89 -2.23
C ALA A 212 4.35 23.46 -3.04
N SER A 213 4.26 23.39 -4.37
CA SER A 213 5.28 24.08 -5.18
C SER A 213 5.25 25.56 -4.87
N PRO A 214 6.44 26.21 -4.70
CA PRO A 214 6.46 27.67 -4.62
C PRO A 214 5.84 28.23 -5.89
N GLY A 215 4.81 29.06 -5.71
CA GLY A 215 4.08 29.73 -6.79
C GLY A 215 4.96 30.74 -7.54
#